data_79600b39a4465a29923c460af5f374c2
#
_entry.id   79600b39a4465a29923c460af5f374c2
#
_cell.length_a   1.000
_cell.length_b   1.000
_cell.length_c   1.000
_cell.angle_alpha   90.00
_cell.angle_beta   90.00
_cell.angle_gamma   90.00
#
_symmetry.space_group_name_H-M   'P 1'
#
loop_
_entity.id
_entity.type
_entity.pdbx_description
1 polymer ?
#
loop_
_entity_poly.entity_id
_entity_poly.type
_entity_poly.pdbx_seq_one_letter_code
_entity_poly.pdbx_strand_id
1 'polypeptide(L)'
;MCNHAYFTLTGNPSQPGTNMELYVNADKMTPIDTTYMTTGELRDVYGSSLDFKKPRALYEMIADTTEHQIKYAGGYDHNYCLNTYKDGKGNDQMVAASLYDKTTGIFMQVFTNEPGIQVYTGNFQGTGITCKNGIKYPKHVSVCLETQKYPDSPNKVAKGWPSPYLKPGEKYLSHCVYKFTTK
;
A
#
# COMPACT_ATOMS: atom_id res chain seq x y z
N MET A 1 11.86 -7.14 -4.21
CA MET A 1 11.19 -8.03 -3.24
C MET A 1 10.26 -7.17 -2.39
N CYS A 2 9.11 -7.70 -1.97
CA CYS A 2 8.22 -7.03 -1.00
C CYS A 2 7.65 -8.09 -0.04
N ASN A 3 7.12 -7.64 1.09
CA ASN A 3 6.30 -8.47 1.95
C ASN A 3 4.84 -8.31 1.52
N HIS A 4 4.13 -9.38 1.21
CA HIS A 4 2.75 -9.36 0.74
C HIS A 4 1.79 -9.98 1.79
N ALA A 5 1.98 -9.60 3.05
CA ALA A 5 1.07 -10.03 4.12
C ALA A 5 -0.28 -9.33 4.02
N TYR A 6 -1.35 -10.09 4.16
CA TYR A 6 -2.73 -9.61 4.18
C TYR A 6 -3.16 -9.34 5.62
N PHE A 7 -3.46 -8.08 5.93
CA PHE A 7 -3.88 -7.68 7.27
C PHE A 7 -5.39 -7.41 7.32
N THR A 8 -6.05 -7.99 8.30
CA THR A 8 -7.38 -7.56 8.75
C THR A 8 -7.32 -7.37 10.26
N LEU A 9 -7.52 -6.13 10.71
CA LEU A 9 -7.44 -5.77 12.13
C LEU A 9 -8.81 -5.89 12.81
N THR A 10 -9.86 -6.16 12.03
CA THR A 10 -11.24 -6.27 12.52
C THR A 10 -11.48 -7.52 13.38
N GLY A 11 -10.59 -8.51 13.32
CA GLY A 11 -10.78 -9.81 13.96
C GLY A 11 -11.84 -10.68 13.28
N ASN A 12 -12.56 -10.18 12.27
CA ASN A 12 -13.61 -10.90 11.56
C ASN A 12 -13.32 -11.01 10.05
N PRO A 13 -12.73 -12.12 9.59
CA PRO A 13 -12.40 -12.31 8.19
C PRO A 13 -13.62 -12.60 7.28
N SER A 14 -14.84 -12.61 7.82
CA SER A 14 -16.08 -12.73 7.05
C SER A 14 -16.63 -11.39 6.59
N GLN A 15 -16.02 -10.28 7.00
CA GLN A 15 -16.46 -8.93 6.69
C GLN A 15 -15.37 -8.16 5.93
N PRO A 16 -15.73 -7.25 5.02
CA PRO A 16 -14.76 -6.36 4.41
C PRO A 16 -13.97 -5.55 5.44
N GLY A 17 -12.66 -5.45 5.25
CA GLY A 17 -11.75 -4.66 6.09
C GLY A 17 -11.75 -3.17 5.76
N THR A 18 -12.71 -2.69 4.99
CA THR A 18 -12.74 -1.31 4.48
C THR A 18 -13.03 -0.24 5.54
N ASN A 19 -13.51 -0.65 6.73
CA ASN A 19 -13.68 0.26 7.88
C ASN A 19 -12.35 0.65 8.54
N MET A 20 -11.27 -0.08 8.26
CA MET A 20 -9.96 0.27 8.77
C MET A 20 -9.51 1.63 8.22
N GLU A 21 -8.97 2.47 9.10
CA GLU A 21 -8.40 3.76 8.73
C GLU A 21 -6.97 3.60 8.27
N LEU A 22 -6.70 4.07 7.06
CA LEU A 22 -5.36 4.07 6.46
C LEU A 22 -4.74 5.47 6.54
N TYR A 23 -3.46 5.51 6.88
CA TYR A 23 -2.56 6.65 6.71
C TYR A 23 -1.37 6.23 5.85
N VAL A 24 -0.95 7.08 4.92
CA VAL A 24 0.28 6.89 4.13
C VAL A 24 1.07 8.20 4.08
N ASN A 25 2.33 8.15 4.47
CA ASN A 25 3.24 9.28 4.43
C ASN A 25 3.83 9.47 3.02
N ALA A 26 2.99 9.90 2.10
CA ALA A 26 3.36 10.13 0.71
C ALA A 26 2.58 11.30 0.11
N ASP A 27 3.25 12.14 -0.66
CA ASP A 27 2.64 13.21 -1.45
C ASP A 27 2.31 12.75 -2.86
N LYS A 28 2.95 11.69 -3.33
CA LYS A 28 2.83 11.18 -4.71
C LYS A 28 2.64 9.68 -4.77
N MET A 29 2.12 9.23 -5.89
CA MET A 29 1.97 7.84 -6.24
C MET A 29 2.45 7.59 -7.67
N THR A 30 2.69 6.34 -8.05
CA THR A 30 2.97 5.93 -9.42
C THR A 30 1.68 5.48 -10.09
N PRO A 31 1.10 6.27 -11.03
CA PRO A 31 -0.14 5.89 -11.70
C PRO A 31 0.06 4.68 -12.61
N ILE A 32 -1.02 3.91 -12.74
CA ILE A 32 -1.11 2.75 -13.63
C ILE A 32 -2.02 3.06 -14.82
N ASP A 33 -1.82 2.33 -15.91
CA ASP A 33 -2.75 2.29 -17.04
C ASP A 33 -3.76 1.12 -16.91
N THR A 34 -4.58 0.91 -17.92
CA THR A 34 -5.60 -0.15 -17.94
C THR A 34 -5.03 -1.56 -17.97
N THR A 35 -3.73 -1.73 -18.18
CA THR A 35 -3.01 -3.01 -18.15
C THR A 35 -2.31 -3.24 -16.82
N TYR A 36 -2.53 -2.37 -15.82
CA TYR A 36 -1.85 -2.34 -14.51
C TYR A 36 -0.37 -1.99 -14.57
N MET A 37 0.13 -1.52 -15.71
CA MET A 37 1.52 -1.07 -15.83
C MET A 37 1.66 0.38 -15.41
N THR A 38 2.75 0.69 -14.71
CA THR A 38 3.06 2.07 -14.30
C THR A 38 3.39 2.93 -15.52
N THR A 39 2.80 4.13 -15.59
CA THR A 39 3.01 5.08 -16.72
C THR A 39 4.40 5.71 -16.72
N GLY A 40 5.10 5.66 -15.59
CA GLY A 40 6.39 6.31 -15.38
C GLY A 40 6.29 7.75 -14.89
N GLU A 41 5.08 8.20 -14.59
CA GLU A 41 4.83 9.49 -13.93
C GLU A 41 4.86 9.35 -12.41
N LEU A 42 5.01 10.48 -11.72
CA LEU A 42 4.78 10.64 -10.30
C LEU A 42 3.61 11.63 -10.13
N ARG A 43 2.44 11.10 -9.79
CA ARG A 43 1.21 11.88 -9.65
C ARG A 43 1.02 12.32 -8.20
N ASP A 44 0.68 13.59 -8.01
CA ASP A 44 0.28 14.13 -6.71
C ASP A 44 -1.04 13.49 -6.24
N VAL A 45 -1.12 13.14 -4.95
CA VAL A 45 -2.33 12.53 -4.36
C VAL A 45 -3.24 13.56 -3.69
N TYR A 46 -2.76 14.78 -3.45
CA TYR A 46 -3.46 15.80 -2.69
C TYR A 46 -4.89 16.04 -3.19
N GLY A 47 -5.84 15.99 -2.27
CA GLY A 47 -7.26 16.24 -2.53
C GLY A 47 -7.97 15.19 -3.40
N SER A 48 -7.29 14.10 -3.78
CA SER A 48 -7.88 12.99 -4.55
C SER A 48 -8.38 11.86 -3.64
N SER A 49 -9.07 10.89 -4.25
CA SER A 49 -9.48 9.65 -3.56
C SER A 49 -8.29 8.79 -3.10
N LEU A 50 -7.08 9.12 -3.56
CA LEU A 50 -5.83 8.46 -3.20
C LEU A 50 -5.06 9.19 -2.08
N ASP A 51 -5.58 10.31 -1.55
CA ASP A 51 -4.92 11.07 -0.48
C ASP A 51 -5.17 10.43 0.89
N PHE A 52 -4.13 9.82 1.46
CA PHE A 52 -4.11 9.24 2.80
C PHE A 52 -3.14 9.96 3.76
N LYS A 53 -2.77 11.19 3.48
CA LYS A 53 -1.92 11.99 4.38
C LYS A 53 -2.61 12.33 5.71
N LYS A 54 -3.93 12.27 5.74
CA LYS A 54 -4.73 12.21 6.96
C LYS A 54 -5.38 10.84 7.05
N PRO A 55 -5.37 10.19 8.22
CA PRO A 55 -6.05 8.91 8.38
C PRO A 55 -7.52 9.02 7.98
N ARG A 56 -7.98 8.10 7.14
CA ARG A 56 -9.38 7.96 6.78
C ARG A 56 -9.75 6.52 6.49
N ALA A 57 -11.02 6.17 6.64
CA ALA A 57 -11.50 4.84 6.36
C ALA A 57 -11.48 4.55 4.85
N LEU A 58 -11.08 3.33 4.50
CA LEU A 58 -10.94 2.91 3.10
C LEU A 58 -12.29 2.95 2.35
N TYR A 59 -13.41 2.64 3.04
CA TYR A 59 -14.73 2.61 2.40
C TYR A 59 -15.18 3.96 1.83
N GLU A 60 -14.64 5.07 2.35
CA GLU A 60 -15.06 6.41 1.96
C GLU A 60 -14.90 6.65 0.45
N MET A 61 -13.81 6.13 -0.13
CA MET A 61 -13.47 6.40 -1.52
C MET A 61 -13.09 5.16 -2.34
N ILE A 62 -13.13 3.95 -1.78
CA ILE A 62 -12.71 2.74 -2.50
C ILE A 62 -13.59 2.41 -3.72
N ALA A 63 -14.79 2.96 -3.76
CA ALA A 63 -15.76 2.79 -4.85
C ALA A 63 -15.88 4.04 -5.75
N ASP A 64 -14.95 5.00 -5.63
CA ASP A 64 -14.97 6.21 -6.45
C ASP A 64 -14.60 5.87 -7.91
N THR A 65 -15.62 5.73 -8.75
CA THR A 65 -15.46 5.44 -10.17
C THR A 65 -15.08 6.66 -11.02
N THR A 66 -15.08 7.88 -10.45
CA THR A 66 -14.62 9.10 -11.11
C THR A 66 -13.10 9.19 -11.10
N GLU A 67 -12.46 8.57 -10.10
CA GLU A 67 -11.02 8.41 -10.04
C GLU A 67 -10.60 7.19 -10.90
N HIS A 68 -9.98 7.46 -12.04
CA HIS A 68 -9.59 6.41 -12.99
C HIS A 68 -8.69 5.34 -12.37
N GLN A 69 -7.81 5.70 -11.45
CA GLN A 69 -6.92 4.76 -10.79
C GLN A 69 -7.69 3.74 -9.96
N ILE A 70 -8.66 4.20 -9.15
CA ILE A 70 -9.57 3.32 -8.40
C ILE A 70 -10.37 2.42 -9.34
N LYS A 71 -10.88 3.00 -10.44
CA LYS A 71 -11.63 2.24 -11.44
C LYS A 71 -10.79 1.15 -12.10
N TYR A 72 -9.54 1.44 -12.48
CA TYR A 72 -8.67 0.45 -13.13
C TYR A 72 -8.37 -0.72 -12.19
N ALA A 73 -8.02 -0.44 -10.94
CA ALA A 73 -7.65 -1.46 -9.97
C ALA A 73 -8.85 -2.15 -9.28
N GLY A 74 -10.06 -1.63 -9.44
CA GLY A 74 -11.25 -2.11 -8.73
C GLY A 74 -11.19 -1.92 -7.22
N GLY A 75 -10.47 -0.89 -6.78
CA GLY A 75 -10.13 -0.51 -5.41
C GLY A 75 -8.73 0.10 -5.36
N TYR A 76 -8.05 0.02 -4.21
CA TYR A 76 -6.66 0.43 -4.12
C TYR A 76 -5.74 -0.72 -4.54
N ASP A 77 -4.80 -0.43 -5.42
CA ASP A 77 -3.67 -1.28 -5.82
C ASP A 77 -2.57 -0.40 -6.41
N HIS A 78 -2.02 0.47 -5.57
CA HIS A 78 -1.15 1.54 -6.02
C HIS A 78 0.09 1.68 -5.17
N ASN A 79 1.22 1.96 -5.81
CA ASN A 79 2.47 2.28 -5.13
C ASN A 79 2.53 3.77 -4.78
N TYR A 80 2.70 4.06 -3.50
CA TYR A 80 2.91 5.39 -2.95
C TYR A 80 4.40 5.68 -2.82
N CYS A 81 4.82 6.89 -3.23
CA CYS A 81 6.19 7.39 -3.14
C CYS A 81 6.41 7.97 -1.74
N LEU A 82 7.10 7.23 -0.87
CA LEU A 82 7.23 7.57 0.53
C LEU A 82 8.05 8.84 0.76
N ASN A 83 7.52 9.78 1.54
CA ASN A 83 8.24 10.98 1.99
C ASN A 83 9.37 10.64 2.97
N THR A 84 9.38 9.43 3.53
CA THR A 84 10.47 8.92 4.38
C THR A 84 11.72 8.55 3.58
N TYR A 85 11.64 8.53 2.24
CA TYR A 85 12.77 8.26 1.36
C TYR A 85 13.22 9.53 0.65
N LYS A 86 14.47 9.96 0.90
CA LYS A 86 15.06 11.17 0.30
C LYS A 86 16.53 10.90 -0.07
N ASP A 87 16.97 11.48 -1.15
CA ASP A 87 18.37 11.44 -1.61
C ASP A 87 18.97 10.02 -1.64
N GLY A 88 18.17 9.07 -2.11
CA GLY A 88 18.59 7.67 -2.23
C GLY A 88 18.58 6.87 -0.91
N LYS A 89 18.08 7.44 0.19
CA LYS A 89 18.04 6.81 1.51
C LYS A 89 16.66 6.85 2.12
N GLY A 90 16.23 5.72 2.67
CA GLY A 90 15.01 5.62 3.45
C GLY A 90 15.29 5.81 4.95
N ASN A 91 14.33 6.41 5.65
CA ASN A 91 14.36 6.58 7.10
C ASN A 91 13.35 5.63 7.75
N ASP A 92 13.84 4.50 8.23
CA ASP A 92 13.06 3.45 8.90
C ASP A 92 12.72 3.76 10.38
N GLN A 93 13.03 4.97 10.86
CA GLN A 93 12.60 5.46 12.16
C GLN A 93 11.32 6.32 12.05
N MET A 94 10.91 6.66 10.84
CA MET A 94 9.69 7.41 10.57
C MET A 94 8.57 6.49 10.13
N VAL A 95 7.34 6.78 10.58
CA VAL A 95 6.15 6.04 10.12
C VAL A 95 5.94 6.28 8.62
N ALA A 96 5.97 5.20 7.86
CA ALA A 96 5.69 5.19 6.42
C ALA A 96 4.19 5.07 6.12
N ALA A 97 3.51 4.20 6.89
CA ALA A 97 2.06 4.01 6.81
C ALA A 97 1.51 3.51 8.14
N SER A 98 0.22 3.62 8.33
CA SER A 98 -0.45 2.96 9.46
C SER A 98 -1.86 2.50 9.09
N LEU A 99 -2.32 1.47 9.78
CA LEU A 99 -3.66 0.92 9.67
C LEU A 99 -4.28 0.84 11.08
N TYR A 100 -5.53 1.26 11.22
CA TYR A 100 -6.23 1.28 12.50
C TYR A 100 -7.64 0.76 12.35
N ASP A 101 -8.06 -0.08 13.27
CA ASP A 101 -9.46 -0.50 13.39
C ASP A 101 -10.05 0.01 14.70
N LYS A 102 -11.07 0.85 14.61
CA LYS A 102 -11.74 1.47 15.77
C LYS A 102 -12.49 0.48 16.63
N THR A 103 -12.94 -0.63 16.07
CA THR A 103 -13.74 -1.63 16.77
C THR A 103 -12.91 -2.45 17.72
N THR A 104 -11.72 -2.86 17.26
CA THR A 104 -10.78 -3.69 18.05
C THR A 104 -9.76 -2.86 18.81
N GLY A 105 -9.57 -1.58 18.44
CA GLY A 105 -8.50 -0.74 18.96
C GLY A 105 -7.10 -1.13 18.45
N ILE A 106 -6.98 -2.10 17.56
CA ILE A 106 -5.68 -2.52 17.03
C ILE A 106 -5.13 -1.45 16.09
N PHE A 107 -3.92 -1.00 16.37
CA PHE A 107 -3.18 -0.02 15.59
C PHE A 107 -1.87 -0.62 15.09
N MET A 108 -1.69 -0.66 13.78
CA MET A 108 -0.46 -1.13 13.12
C MET A 108 0.26 0.04 12.45
N GLN A 109 1.55 0.17 12.70
CA GLN A 109 2.44 1.11 12.04
C GLN A 109 3.46 0.36 11.18
N VAL A 110 3.80 0.92 10.02
CA VAL A 110 4.81 0.38 9.11
C VAL A 110 5.99 1.32 9.06
N PHE A 111 7.19 0.75 9.21
CA PHE A 111 8.46 1.46 9.08
C PHE A 111 9.31 0.75 8.02
N THR A 112 10.00 1.52 7.17
CA THR A 112 10.81 0.95 6.09
C THR A 112 11.88 1.91 5.61
N ASN A 113 12.96 1.34 5.08
CA ASN A 113 13.98 2.08 4.31
C ASN A 113 13.74 2.00 2.79
N GLU A 114 12.64 1.39 2.34
CA GLU A 114 12.28 1.35 0.93
C GLU A 114 11.65 2.67 0.45
N PRO A 115 11.77 3.02 -0.84
CA PRO A 115 11.24 4.27 -1.39
C PRO A 115 9.73 4.29 -1.58
N GLY A 116 9.08 3.14 -1.61
CA GLY A 116 7.65 3.02 -1.89
C GLY A 116 6.94 2.01 -1.01
N ILE A 117 5.63 2.14 -1.00
CA ILE A 117 4.72 1.19 -0.39
C ILE A 117 3.51 0.96 -1.29
N GLN A 118 3.27 -0.30 -1.66
CA GLN A 118 2.03 -0.67 -2.32
C GLN A 118 0.92 -0.77 -1.29
N VAL A 119 -0.20 -0.15 -1.57
CA VAL A 119 -1.45 -0.32 -0.83
C VAL A 119 -2.39 -1.13 -1.71
N TYR A 120 -2.70 -2.35 -1.28
CA TYR A 120 -3.60 -3.25 -1.98
C TYR A 120 -4.75 -3.68 -1.06
N THR A 121 -5.98 -3.54 -1.52
CA THR A 121 -7.18 -3.77 -0.72
C THR A 121 -7.89 -5.09 -1.02
N GLY A 122 -7.17 -6.10 -1.48
CA GLY A 122 -7.75 -7.42 -1.73
C GLY A 122 -8.82 -7.40 -2.83
N ASN A 123 -8.59 -6.65 -3.91
CA ASN A 123 -9.57 -6.39 -4.98
C ASN A 123 -10.00 -7.67 -5.72
N PHE A 124 -9.13 -8.68 -5.75
CA PHE A 124 -9.37 -9.97 -6.39
C PHE A 124 -9.74 -11.08 -5.39
N GLN A 125 -9.89 -10.76 -4.11
CA GLN A 125 -10.49 -11.68 -3.14
C GLN A 125 -12.00 -11.83 -3.40
N GLY A 126 -12.65 -12.78 -2.74
CA GLY A 126 -14.09 -12.99 -2.94
C GLY A 126 -14.43 -13.96 -4.09
N THR A 127 -13.47 -14.78 -4.52
CA THR A 127 -13.65 -15.77 -5.61
C THR A 127 -14.47 -17.02 -5.22
N GLY A 128 -15.03 -17.03 -4.01
CA GLY A 128 -15.75 -18.19 -3.47
C GLY A 128 -14.86 -19.29 -2.90
N ILE A 129 -13.54 -19.11 -2.89
CA ILE A 129 -12.59 -20.06 -2.31
C ILE A 129 -12.80 -20.15 -0.80
N THR A 130 -12.90 -21.37 -0.28
CA THR A 130 -12.98 -21.64 1.15
C THR A 130 -11.58 -21.56 1.77
N CYS A 131 -11.41 -20.68 2.73
CA CYS A 131 -10.17 -20.42 3.44
C CYS A 131 -10.14 -21.08 4.82
N LYS A 132 -9.29 -20.59 5.73
CA LYS A 132 -9.19 -21.10 7.10
C LYS A 132 -10.54 -21.13 7.80
N ASN A 133 -10.77 -22.16 8.62
CA ASN A 133 -12.00 -22.37 9.39
C ASN A 133 -13.28 -22.45 8.54
N GLY A 134 -13.17 -22.82 7.25
CA GLY A 134 -14.31 -22.92 6.36
C GLY A 134 -14.91 -21.58 5.91
N ILE A 135 -14.23 -20.45 6.18
CA ILE A 135 -14.72 -19.11 5.86
C ILE A 135 -14.41 -18.78 4.39
N LYS A 136 -15.38 -18.22 3.70
CA LYS A 136 -15.17 -17.60 2.37
C LYS A 136 -14.86 -16.13 2.59
N TYR A 137 -13.63 -15.74 2.25
CA TYR A 137 -13.23 -14.35 2.39
C TYR A 137 -13.92 -13.48 1.34
N PRO A 138 -14.58 -12.39 1.73
CA PRO A 138 -15.18 -11.47 0.77
C PRO A 138 -14.12 -10.61 0.07
N LYS A 139 -14.51 -9.95 -1.01
CA LYS A 139 -13.71 -8.87 -1.62
C LYS A 139 -13.42 -7.80 -0.56
N HIS A 140 -12.23 -7.24 -0.60
CA HIS A 140 -11.77 -6.19 0.32
C HIS A 140 -11.73 -6.59 1.80
N VAL A 141 -11.53 -7.88 2.11
CA VAL A 141 -11.45 -8.36 3.50
C VAL A 141 -10.18 -7.89 4.21
N SER A 142 -9.14 -7.57 3.46
CA SER A 142 -7.82 -7.31 4.00
C SER A 142 -7.09 -6.22 3.21
N VAL A 143 -6.04 -5.69 3.82
CA VAL A 143 -5.13 -4.69 3.22
C VAL A 143 -3.71 -5.25 3.24
N CYS A 144 -2.99 -5.13 2.12
CA CYS A 144 -1.55 -5.34 2.05
C CYS A 144 -0.85 -3.99 2.06
N LEU A 145 0.22 -3.89 2.85
CA LEU A 145 1.11 -2.74 2.91
C LEU A 145 2.52 -3.23 2.58
N GLU A 146 2.90 -3.12 1.31
CA GLU A 146 4.06 -3.79 0.74
C GLU A 146 5.19 -2.79 0.50
N THR A 147 6.18 -2.79 1.37
CA THR A 147 7.35 -1.91 1.22
C THR A 147 8.25 -2.41 0.11
N GLN A 148 8.62 -1.53 -0.84
CA GLN A 148 9.25 -1.95 -2.09
C GLN A 148 9.97 -0.82 -2.85
N LYS A 149 10.76 -1.18 -3.89
CA LYS A 149 11.06 -0.29 -5.00
C LYS A 149 9.79 -0.09 -5.84
N TYR A 150 9.69 1.03 -6.56
CA TYR A 150 8.51 1.27 -7.39
C TYR A 150 8.35 0.18 -8.44
N PRO A 151 7.11 -0.28 -8.73
CA PRO A 151 6.87 -1.26 -9.78
C PRO A 151 7.41 -0.76 -11.12
N ASP A 152 8.04 -1.66 -11.89
CA ASP A 152 8.70 -1.37 -13.17
C ASP A 152 9.90 -0.39 -13.09
N SER A 153 10.50 -0.23 -11.89
CA SER A 153 11.67 0.63 -11.70
C SER A 153 12.82 0.39 -12.71
N PRO A 154 13.14 -0.86 -13.12
CA PRO A 154 14.22 -1.10 -14.08
C PRO A 154 14.08 -0.30 -15.37
N ASN A 155 12.85 -0.10 -15.84
CA ASN A 155 12.53 0.63 -17.07
C ASN A 155 12.32 2.14 -16.85
N LYS A 156 12.37 2.61 -15.60
CA LYS A 156 12.03 4.00 -15.24
C LYS A 156 13.19 4.76 -14.56
N VAL A 157 14.36 4.15 -14.40
CA VAL A 157 15.53 4.82 -13.79
C VAL A 157 15.89 6.10 -14.55
N ALA A 158 15.84 6.08 -15.89
CA ALA A 158 16.07 7.26 -16.71
C ALA A 158 15.07 8.41 -16.49
N LYS A 159 13.92 8.12 -15.88
CA LYS A 159 12.90 9.11 -15.46
C LYS A 159 13.12 9.63 -14.03
N GLY A 160 14.24 9.30 -13.40
CA GLY A 160 14.59 9.73 -12.04
C GLY A 160 13.99 8.86 -10.93
N TRP A 161 13.44 7.68 -11.26
CA TRP A 161 12.96 6.76 -10.23
C TRP A 161 14.10 6.10 -9.46
N PRO A 162 13.90 5.71 -8.18
CA PRO A 162 14.90 5.00 -7.40
C PRO A 162 15.38 3.74 -8.12
N SER A 163 16.71 3.60 -8.28
CA SER A 163 17.29 2.47 -8.96
C SER A 163 17.03 1.16 -8.19
N PRO A 164 16.58 0.09 -8.85
CA PRO A 164 16.49 -1.23 -8.27
C PRO A 164 17.76 -2.05 -8.45
N TYR A 165 18.75 -1.51 -9.18
CA TYR A 165 19.97 -2.24 -9.51
C TYR A 165 20.94 -2.28 -8.36
N LEU A 166 21.56 -3.43 -8.17
CA LEU A 166 22.65 -3.68 -7.23
C LEU A 166 23.93 -3.93 -8.04
N LYS A 167 24.99 -3.19 -7.75
CA LYS A 167 26.28 -3.39 -8.42
C LYS A 167 27.07 -4.52 -7.77
N PRO A 168 28.03 -5.14 -8.48
CA PRO A 168 28.93 -6.12 -7.89
C PRO A 168 29.60 -5.56 -6.64
N GLY A 169 29.59 -6.33 -5.55
CA GLY A 169 30.16 -5.94 -4.25
C GLY A 169 29.22 -5.12 -3.35
N GLU A 170 28.10 -4.60 -3.84
CA GLU A 170 27.09 -3.93 -3.02
C GLU A 170 26.21 -4.95 -2.30
N LYS A 171 25.67 -4.55 -1.15
CA LYS A 171 24.69 -5.34 -0.39
C LYS A 171 23.31 -4.69 -0.49
N TYR A 172 22.31 -5.47 -0.82
CA TYR A 172 20.91 -5.05 -0.66
C TYR A 172 20.48 -5.29 0.79
N LEU A 173 20.00 -4.24 1.43
CA LEU A 173 19.46 -4.28 2.79
C LEU A 173 18.11 -3.59 2.80
N SER A 174 17.06 -4.34 3.09
CA SER A 174 15.70 -3.85 3.19
C SER A 174 15.15 -4.13 4.58
N HIS A 175 14.58 -3.11 5.20
CA HIS A 175 13.89 -3.21 6.48
C HIS A 175 12.40 -2.98 6.25
N CYS A 176 11.58 -3.87 6.81
CA CYS A 176 10.15 -3.72 6.90
C CYS A 176 9.71 -4.15 8.30
N VAL A 177 9.23 -3.19 9.09
CA VAL A 177 8.78 -3.43 10.47
C VAL A 177 7.30 -3.12 10.57
N TYR A 178 6.52 -4.08 11.03
CA TYR A 178 5.13 -3.92 11.42
C TYR A 178 5.06 -3.86 12.96
N LYS A 179 4.75 -2.68 13.50
CA LYS A 179 4.60 -2.45 14.93
C LYS A 179 3.12 -2.43 15.29
N PHE A 180 2.70 -3.34 16.15
CA PHE A 180 1.32 -3.43 16.64
C PHE A 180 1.21 -2.86 18.03
N THR A 181 0.18 -2.04 18.25
CA THR A 181 -0.20 -1.46 19.55
C THR A 181 -1.72 -1.38 19.64
N THR A 182 -2.24 -0.87 20.73
CA THR A 182 -3.65 -0.50 20.90
C THR A 182 -3.80 1.00 21.02
N LYS A 183 -4.98 1.52 20.64
CA LYS A 183 -5.28 2.95 20.61
C LYS A 183 -6.69 3.21 21.11
#